data_dcf07a282a9dd59c64c1243791a16ed4
#
_entry.id   dcf07a282a9dd59c64c1243791a16ed4
#
_cell.length_a   1.000
_cell.length_b   1.000
_cell.length_c   1.000
_cell.angle_alpha   90.00
_cell.angle_beta   90.00
_cell.angle_gamma   90.00
#
_symmetry.space_group_name_H-M   'P 1'
#
loop_
_entity.id
_entity.type
_entity.pdbx_description
1 polymer ?
#
loop_
_entity_poly.entity_id
_entity_poly.type
_entity_poly.pdbx_seq_one_letter_code
_entity_poly.pdbx_strand_id
1 'polypeptide(L)'
;MIKFGTISTANITPRALIYPCMDEPKAIVSCVASRDKKRAEGFARWHGISRVHDNYQNVIDDDRINAFYNPLPISMHKEWSIRAMEAGHHVLCEKSFASNAIEASEMAAVAERSGLVLMDAFHYRYHPVFVRAKQIIDEGLLGEIKSIEAAFHVPVSDPNNIRLDYSLGGGVTMDIGCYPISWVRHLVGEEPKVEAAVVEEGPTYVDLFLEADLVFPSGISAKISGDMREKAKFRMDFSVIGERGTLNVQNPLIPQNGHRIEVTMGGETRIETCDRRPTYSYQLDAFIEAIESQAPLFTGHEDAVKQMRVIDSCYELAGLPLRGLNP
;
A
#
# COMPACT_ATOMS: atom_id res chain seq x y z
N MET A 1 -5.08 -11.95 -21.51
CA MET A 1 -5.93 -12.15 -20.30
C MET A 1 -5.01 -12.49 -19.13
N ILE A 2 -5.12 -11.73 -18.05
CA ILE A 2 -4.36 -11.93 -16.83
C ILE A 2 -5.08 -12.97 -15.96
N LYS A 3 -4.38 -14.04 -15.62
CA LYS A 3 -4.92 -15.15 -14.83
C LYS A 3 -4.17 -15.21 -13.50
N PHE A 4 -4.80 -14.73 -12.44
CA PHE A 4 -4.21 -14.70 -11.11
C PHE A 4 -4.30 -16.07 -10.41
N GLY A 5 -3.19 -16.46 -9.79
CA GLY A 5 -3.18 -17.35 -8.64
C GLY A 5 -3.08 -16.53 -7.36
N THR A 6 -3.82 -16.90 -6.33
CA THR A 6 -3.72 -16.24 -5.01
C THR A 6 -3.40 -17.24 -3.91
N ILE A 7 -2.62 -16.83 -2.96
CA ILE A 7 -2.28 -17.62 -1.76
C ILE A 7 -2.93 -17.03 -0.53
N SER A 8 -3.28 -17.86 0.44
CA SER A 8 -4.09 -17.47 1.57
C SER A 8 -5.56 -17.18 1.21
N THR A 9 -6.40 -17.17 2.21
CA THR A 9 -7.80 -16.73 2.15
C THR A 9 -7.94 -15.45 2.99
N ALA A 10 -7.04 -14.49 2.73
CA ALA A 10 -7.00 -13.24 3.45
C ALA A 10 -8.30 -12.43 3.26
N ASN A 11 -8.74 -11.76 4.31
CA ASN A 11 -9.98 -10.98 4.29
C ASN A 11 -9.96 -9.84 3.27
N ILE A 12 -8.78 -9.39 2.87
CA ILE A 12 -8.63 -8.33 1.87
C ILE A 12 -8.83 -8.83 0.45
N THR A 13 -8.50 -10.10 0.13
CA THR A 13 -8.48 -10.66 -1.22
C THR A 13 -9.76 -10.42 -2.02
N PRO A 14 -10.97 -10.58 -1.44
CA PRO A 14 -12.20 -10.29 -2.19
C PRO A 14 -12.25 -8.85 -2.72
N ARG A 15 -11.99 -7.87 -1.86
CA ARG A 15 -12.04 -6.44 -2.22
C ARG A 15 -10.86 -6.01 -3.09
N ALA A 16 -9.68 -6.54 -2.80
CA ALA A 16 -8.45 -6.12 -3.47
C ALA A 16 -8.27 -6.73 -4.86
N LEU A 17 -8.82 -7.92 -5.10
CA LEU A 17 -8.61 -8.63 -6.36
C LEU A 17 -9.88 -9.23 -6.96
N ILE A 18 -10.67 -10.00 -6.19
CA ILE A 18 -11.76 -10.80 -6.79
C ILE A 18 -12.84 -9.93 -7.40
N TYR A 19 -13.35 -8.94 -6.62
CA TYR A 19 -14.41 -8.05 -7.12
C TYR A 19 -13.93 -7.18 -8.29
N PRO A 20 -12.72 -6.56 -8.27
CA PRO A 20 -12.17 -5.91 -9.46
C PRO A 20 -12.10 -6.82 -10.69
N CYS A 21 -11.66 -8.09 -10.54
CA CYS A 21 -11.62 -9.05 -11.65
C CYS A 21 -13.02 -9.45 -12.15
N MET A 22 -14.07 -9.37 -11.35
CA MET A 22 -15.44 -9.66 -11.82
C MET A 22 -15.96 -8.59 -12.77
N ASP A 23 -15.48 -7.35 -12.60
CA ASP A 23 -15.87 -6.20 -13.43
C ASP A 23 -14.93 -5.97 -14.63
N GLU A 24 -13.73 -6.62 -14.64
CA GLU A 24 -12.70 -6.44 -15.65
C GLU A 24 -12.52 -7.72 -16.50
N PRO A 25 -12.98 -7.75 -17.77
CA PRO A 25 -12.94 -8.95 -18.59
C PRO A 25 -11.53 -9.43 -18.98
N LYS A 26 -10.51 -8.60 -18.77
CA LYS A 26 -9.11 -8.96 -19.07
C LYS A 26 -8.41 -9.68 -17.91
N ALA A 27 -9.06 -9.82 -16.74
CA ALA A 27 -8.46 -10.45 -15.56
C ALA A 27 -9.41 -11.45 -14.90
N ILE A 28 -8.84 -12.51 -14.31
CA ILE A 28 -9.61 -13.51 -13.56
C ILE A 28 -8.75 -14.11 -12.44
N VAL A 29 -9.38 -14.40 -11.30
CA VAL A 29 -8.75 -15.24 -10.26
C VAL A 29 -9.02 -16.71 -10.57
N SER A 30 -7.97 -17.43 -10.98
CA SER A 30 -8.07 -18.78 -11.51
C SER A 30 -7.87 -19.87 -10.48
N CYS A 31 -7.06 -19.63 -9.46
CA CYS A 31 -6.79 -20.63 -8.43
C CYS A 31 -6.46 -19.97 -7.08
N VAL A 32 -6.60 -20.76 -6.02
CA VAL A 32 -6.29 -20.37 -4.65
C VAL A 32 -5.69 -21.55 -3.88
N ALA A 33 -4.78 -21.23 -2.94
CA ALA A 33 -4.34 -22.16 -1.90
C ALA A 33 -4.39 -21.51 -0.53
N SER A 34 -4.52 -22.32 0.51
CA SER A 34 -4.41 -21.90 1.91
C SER A 34 -3.70 -22.99 2.70
N ARG A 35 -3.13 -22.66 3.86
CA ARG A 35 -2.59 -23.64 4.82
C ARG A 35 -3.64 -24.66 5.26
N ASP A 36 -4.90 -24.27 5.28
CA ASP A 36 -6.05 -25.16 5.48
C ASP A 36 -6.80 -25.33 4.14
N LYS A 37 -6.70 -26.52 3.57
CA LYS A 37 -7.35 -26.87 2.29
C LYS A 37 -8.86 -26.70 2.33
N LYS A 38 -9.52 -27.09 3.43
CA LYS A 38 -10.99 -26.96 3.56
C LYS A 38 -11.41 -25.50 3.53
N ARG A 39 -10.61 -24.62 4.16
CA ARG A 39 -10.81 -23.18 4.13
C ARG A 39 -10.64 -22.64 2.71
N ALA A 40 -9.63 -23.09 1.97
CA ALA A 40 -9.45 -22.72 0.56
C ALA A 40 -10.60 -23.18 -0.32
N GLU A 41 -11.10 -24.40 -0.13
CA GLU A 41 -12.26 -24.93 -0.84
C GLU A 41 -13.55 -24.15 -0.55
N GLY A 42 -13.78 -23.78 0.71
CA GLY A 42 -14.90 -22.92 1.09
C GLY A 42 -14.81 -21.54 0.45
N PHE A 43 -13.64 -20.94 0.48
CA PHE A 43 -13.36 -19.64 -0.14
C PHE A 43 -13.56 -19.69 -1.66
N ALA A 44 -13.02 -20.71 -2.32
CA ALA A 44 -13.17 -20.90 -3.76
C ALA A 44 -14.62 -21.05 -4.19
N ARG A 45 -15.42 -21.88 -3.48
CA ARG A 45 -16.86 -22.02 -3.75
C ARG A 45 -17.62 -20.71 -3.60
N TRP A 46 -17.30 -19.94 -2.53
CA TRP A 46 -17.98 -18.68 -2.28
C TRP A 46 -17.70 -17.61 -3.33
N HIS A 47 -16.49 -17.61 -3.86
CA HIS A 47 -16.03 -16.58 -4.79
C HIS A 47 -15.96 -17.06 -6.27
N GLY A 48 -16.38 -18.28 -6.58
CA GLY A 48 -16.38 -18.80 -7.94
C GLY A 48 -14.98 -19.10 -8.52
N ILE A 49 -13.98 -19.34 -7.65
CA ILE A 49 -12.62 -19.69 -8.09
C ILE A 49 -12.61 -21.15 -8.50
N SER A 50 -12.16 -21.42 -9.72
CA SER A 50 -12.34 -22.74 -10.34
C SER A 50 -11.39 -23.82 -9.80
N ARG A 51 -10.23 -23.45 -9.26
CA ARG A 51 -9.21 -24.40 -8.82
C ARG A 51 -8.72 -24.11 -7.41
N VAL A 52 -8.47 -25.18 -6.66
CA VAL A 52 -7.88 -25.14 -5.32
C VAL A 52 -6.64 -26.02 -5.32
N HIS A 53 -5.53 -25.46 -4.87
CA HIS A 53 -4.27 -26.18 -4.70
C HIS A 53 -4.03 -26.58 -3.24
N ASP A 54 -3.20 -27.59 -3.03
CA ASP A 54 -2.93 -28.15 -1.69
C ASP A 54 -2.01 -27.25 -0.84
N ASN A 55 -1.15 -26.47 -1.50
CA ASN A 55 -0.20 -25.59 -0.86
C ASN A 55 0.16 -24.39 -1.77
N TYR A 56 0.90 -23.42 -1.24
CA TYR A 56 1.27 -22.21 -1.96
C TYR A 56 2.18 -22.49 -3.17
N GLN A 57 3.10 -23.47 -3.05
CA GLN A 57 4.01 -23.80 -4.14
C GLN A 57 3.22 -24.33 -5.36
N ASN A 58 2.20 -25.14 -5.14
CA ASN A 58 1.37 -25.63 -6.26
C ASN A 58 0.60 -24.52 -7.01
N VAL A 59 0.34 -23.37 -6.37
CA VAL A 59 -0.18 -22.19 -7.09
C VAL A 59 0.89 -21.61 -8.00
N ILE A 60 2.13 -21.50 -7.51
CA ILE A 60 3.27 -21.00 -8.27
C ILE A 60 3.59 -21.93 -9.45
N ASP A 61 3.51 -23.24 -9.23
CA ASP A 61 3.80 -24.25 -10.26
C ASP A 61 2.66 -24.43 -11.31
N ASP A 62 1.53 -23.73 -11.15
CA ASP A 62 0.41 -23.81 -12.09
C ASP A 62 0.69 -22.99 -13.36
N ASP A 63 1.07 -23.63 -14.46
CA ASP A 63 1.39 -23.05 -15.77
C ASP A 63 0.20 -22.33 -16.45
N ARG A 64 -0.99 -22.46 -15.88
CA ARG A 64 -2.22 -21.79 -16.38
C ARG A 64 -2.44 -20.40 -15.81
N ILE A 65 -1.61 -19.94 -14.85
CA ILE A 65 -1.59 -18.56 -14.39
C ILE A 65 -0.41 -17.80 -15.01
N ASN A 66 -0.49 -16.48 -15.04
CA ASN A 66 0.59 -15.58 -15.45
C ASN A 66 0.76 -14.41 -14.49
N ALA A 67 -0.07 -14.33 -13.46
CA ALA A 67 0.03 -13.35 -12.40
C ALA A 67 -0.22 -13.99 -11.03
N PHE A 68 0.40 -13.45 -10.02
CA PHE A 68 0.37 -13.93 -8.65
C PHE A 68 -0.01 -12.77 -7.71
N TYR A 69 -0.99 -13.02 -6.84
CA TYR A 69 -1.36 -12.07 -5.79
C TYR A 69 -0.90 -12.58 -4.43
N ASN A 70 -0.12 -11.77 -3.74
CA ASN A 70 0.46 -12.08 -2.44
C ASN A 70 -0.17 -11.26 -1.30
N PRO A 71 -1.22 -11.75 -0.63
CA PRO A 71 -1.85 -11.10 0.52
C PRO A 71 -1.45 -11.75 1.86
N LEU A 72 -0.25 -12.29 1.95
CA LEU A 72 0.26 -12.89 3.18
C LEU A 72 0.61 -11.81 4.22
N PRO A 73 0.94 -12.18 5.46
CA PRO A 73 1.64 -11.26 6.37
C PRO A 73 2.95 -10.76 5.77
N ILE A 74 3.32 -9.53 6.12
CA ILE A 74 4.45 -8.79 5.53
C ILE A 74 5.75 -9.59 5.55
N SER A 75 6.04 -10.31 6.66
CA SER A 75 7.24 -11.15 6.79
C SER A 75 7.36 -12.28 5.76
N MET A 76 6.30 -12.53 5.00
CA MET A 76 6.27 -13.58 3.97
C MET A 76 6.23 -13.00 2.54
N HIS A 77 6.19 -11.69 2.39
CA HIS A 77 6.06 -11.06 1.07
C HIS A 77 7.27 -11.35 0.19
N LYS A 78 8.49 -11.18 0.71
CA LYS A 78 9.73 -11.43 -0.04
C LYS A 78 9.80 -12.85 -0.59
N GLU A 79 9.69 -13.84 0.28
CA GLU A 79 9.85 -15.24 -0.12
C GLU A 79 8.90 -15.61 -1.26
N TRP A 80 7.61 -15.38 -1.08
CA TRP A 80 6.60 -15.83 -2.03
C TRP A 80 6.54 -15.00 -3.31
N SER A 81 6.86 -13.70 -3.23
CA SER A 81 6.95 -12.86 -4.42
C SER A 81 8.16 -13.22 -5.29
N ILE A 82 9.31 -13.48 -4.69
CA ILE A 82 10.51 -13.93 -5.42
C ILE A 82 10.25 -15.28 -6.10
N ARG A 83 9.72 -16.27 -5.37
CA ARG A 83 9.40 -17.59 -5.95
C ARG A 83 8.43 -17.48 -7.13
N ALA A 84 7.42 -16.61 -7.02
CA ALA A 84 6.46 -16.40 -8.11
C ALA A 84 7.12 -15.79 -9.35
N MET A 85 7.99 -14.79 -9.18
CA MET A 85 8.73 -14.18 -10.30
C MET A 85 9.74 -15.16 -10.92
N GLU A 86 10.42 -15.96 -10.12
CA GLU A 86 11.33 -17.02 -10.62
C GLU A 86 10.61 -18.10 -11.41
N ALA A 87 9.32 -18.33 -11.14
CA ALA A 87 8.43 -19.18 -11.92
C ALA A 87 7.81 -18.50 -13.16
N GLY A 88 8.11 -17.20 -13.38
CA GLY A 88 7.65 -16.46 -14.56
C GLY A 88 6.33 -15.72 -14.40
N HIS A 89 5.86 -15.50 -13.17
CA HIS A 89 4.60 -14.78 -12.90
C HIS A 89 4.84 -13.32 -12.57
N HIS A 90 4.03 -12.42 -13.14
CA HIS A 90 3.90 -11.04 -12.66
C HIS A 90 3.32 -11.03 -11.23
N VAL A 91 3.72 -10.09 -10.39
CA VAL A 91 3.33 -10.10 -8.97
C VAL A 91 2.64 -8.79 -8.57
N LEU A 92 1.45 -8.92 -7.98
CA LEU A 92 0.80 -7.88 -7.18
C LEU A 92 0.98 -8.27 -5.71
N CYS A 93 1.80 -7.52 -4.97
CA CYS A 93 2.12 -7.76 -3.57
C CYS A 93 1.39 -6.76 -2.68
N GLU A 94 0.75 -7.23 -1.60
CA GLU A 94 0.13 -6.34 -0.62
C GLU A 94 1.16 -5.44 0.09
N LYS A 95 0.66 -4.31 0.56
CA LYS A 95 1.43 -3.36 1.36
C LYS A 95 1.50 -3.84 2.84
N SER A 96 2.51 -3.48 3.59
CA SER A 96 3.79 -2.93 3.15
C SER A 96 4.56 -3.97 2.38
N PHE A 97 5.29 -3.50 1.39
CA PHE A 97 5.85 -4.33 0.35
C PHE A 97 6.76 -5.46 0.84
N ALA A 98 7.56 -5.19 1.87
CA ALA A 98 8.50 -6.12 2.47
C ALA A 98 8.70 -5.78 3.96
N SER A 99 9.46 -6.59 4.69
CA SER A 99 9.77 -6.32 6.10
C SER A 99 10.64 -5.07 6.28
N ASN A 100 11.54 -4.81 5.32
CA ASN A 100 12.48 -3.68 5.33
C ASN A 100 12.99 -3.38 3.91
N ALA A 101 13.78 -2.32 3.76
CA ALA A 101 14.31 -1.88 2.46
C ALA A 101 15.30 -2.86 1.84
N ILE A 102 15.99 -3.69 2.64
CA ILE A 102 16.90 -4.73 2.13
C ILE A 102 16.06 -5.79 1.40
N GLU A 103 15.03 -6.32 2.05
CA GLU A 103 14.12 -7.28 1.43
C GLU A 103 13.42 -6.72 0.18
N ALA A 104 12.98 -5.45 0.24
CA ALA A 104 12.40 -4.77 -0.91
C ALA A 104 13.39 -4.68 -2.08
N SER A 105 14.67 -4.38 -1.80
CA SER A 105 15.73 -4.32 -2.83
C SER A 105 16.00 -5.69 -3.46
N GLU A 106 15.96 -6.75 -2.67
CA GLU A 106 16.10 -8.13 -3.18
C GLU A 106 14.94 -8.50 -4.12
N MET A 107 13.69 -8.15 -3.75
CA MET A 107 12.52 -8.35 -4.60
C MET A 107 12.62 -7.53 -5.91
N ALA A 108 13.02 -6.27 -5.81
CA ALA A 108 13.22 -5.38 -6.96
C ALA A 108 14.26 -5.94 -7.93
N ALA A 109 15.40 -6.42 -7.43
CA ALA A 109 16.44 -7.01 -8.27
C ALA A 109 15.96 -8.27 -9.02
N VAL A 110 15.02 -9.04 -8.46
CA VAL A 110 14.40 -10.17 -9.18
C VAL A 110 13.47 -9.67 -10.28
N ALA A 111 12.64 -8.66 -10.00
CA ALA A 111 11.75 -8.05 -11.00
C ALA A 111 12.53 -7.50 -12.20
N GLU A 112 13.62 -6.75 -11.92
CA GLU A 112 14.51 -6.20 -12.96
C GLU A 112 15.12 -7.30 -13.85
N ARG A 113 15.66 -8.36 -13.23
CA ARG A 113 16.31 -9.46 -13.97
C ARG A 113 15.33 -10.27 -14.82
N SER A 114 14.11 -10.46 -14.31
CA SER A 114 13.08 -11.25 -14.99
C SER A 114 12.28 -10.46 -16.04
N GLY A 115 12.31 -9.13 -15.99
CA GLY A 115 11.46 -8.26 -16.79
C GLY A 115 9.96 -8.39 -16.44
N LEU A 116 9.64 -8.91 -15.26
CA LEU A 116 8.28 -9.10 -14.81
C LEU A 116 7.78 -7.88 -14.05
N VAL A 117 6.48 -7.65 -14.13
CA VAL A 117 5.82 -6.61 -13.34
C VAL A 117 5.76 -7.05 -11.88
N LEU A 118 6.29 -6.21 -11.00
CA LEU A 118 6.15 -6.31 -9.55
C LEU A 118 5.59 -4.99 -9.03
N MET A 119 4.37 -5.04 -8.49
CA MET A 119 3.61 -3.87 -8.05
C MET A 119 3.29 -3.97 -6.56
N ASP A 120 3.58 -2.89 -5.82
CA ASP A 120 3.12 -2.68 -4.45
C ASP A 120 1.67 -2.20 -4.44
N ALA A 121 0.82 -2.84 -3.65
CA ALA A 121 -0.63 -2.64 -3.67
C ALA A 121 -1.09 -1.35 -2.96
N PHE A 122 -0.45 -0.23 -3.21
CA PHE A 122 -0.94 1.09 -2.81
C PHE A 122 -2.05 1.57 -3.75
N HIS A 123 -3.19 0.90 -3.70
CA HIS A 123 -4.33 1.04 -4.61
C HIS A 123 -4.86 2.47 -4.79
N TYR A 124 -4.77 3.30 -3.74
CA TYR A 124 -5.27 4.70 -3.74
C TYR A 124 -4.54 5.57 -4.77
N ARG A 125 -3.28 5.23 -5.10
CA ARG A 125 -2.38 6.03 -5.95
C ARG A 125 -2.92 6.25 -7.36
N TYR A 126 -3.73 5.32 -7.83
CA TYR A 126 -4.33 5.32 -9.17
C TYR A 126 -5.73 5.95 -9.21
N HIS A 127 -6.32 6.24 -8.04
CA HIS A 127 -7.67 6.78 -7.98
C HIS A 127 -7.71 8.27 -8.31
N PRO A 128 -8.74 8.76 -9.06
CA PRO A 128 -8.87 10.18 -9.44
C PRO A 128 -8.77 11.18 -8.30
N VAL A 129 -9.17 10.83 -7.07
CA VAL A 129 -9.03 11.71 -5.89
C VAL A 129 -7.57 12.05 -5.62
N PHE A 130 -6.67 11.06 -5.61
CA PHE A 130 -5.26 11.30 -5.36
C PHE A 130 -4.57 11.93 -6.57
N VAL A 131 -4.93 11.50 -7.79
CA VAL A 131 -4.44 12.10 -9.03
C VAL A 131 -4.81 13.59 -9.09
N ARG A 132 -6.05 13.95 -8.74
CA ARG A 132 -6.51 15.35 -8.73
C ARG A 132 -5.78 16.18 -7.66
N ALA A 133 -5.58 15.62 -6.47
CA ALA A 133 -4.81 16.29 -5.42
C ALA A 133 -3.37 16.62 -5.89
N LYS A 134 -2.71 15.67 -6.53
CA LYS A 134 -1.38 15.89 -7.13
C LYS A 134 -1.42 16.95 -8.23
N GLN A 135 -2.39 16.91 -9.12
CA GLN A 135 -2.56 17.93 -10.17
C GLN A 135 -2.72 19.34 -9.61
N ILE A 136 -3.50 19.53 -8.54
CA ILE A 136 -3.68 20.84 -7.89
C ILE A 136 -2.33 21.41 -7.43
N ILE A 137 -1.45 20.55 -6.93
CA ILE A 137 -0.09 20.95 -6.51
C ILE A 137 0.77 21.26 -7.74
N ASP A 138 0.79 20.38 -8.74
CA ASP A 138 1.65 20.50 -9.92
C ASP A 138 1.27 21.67 -10.82
N GLU A 139 -0.03 22.03 -10.89
CA GLU A 139 -0.52 23.21 -11.57
C GLU A 139 -0.16 24.52 -10.84
N GLY A 140 0.44 24.42 -9.64
CA GLY A 140 0.87 25.55 -8.83
C GLY A 140 -0.27 26.39 -8.29
N LEU A 141 -1.49 25.84 -8.18
CA LEU A 141 -2.67 26.57 -7.72
C LEU A 141 -2.46 27.14 -6.29
N LEU A 142 -1.78 26.38 -5.43
CA LEU A 142 -1.54 26.76 -4.04
C LEU A 142 -0.33 27.69 -3.86
N GLY A 143 0.39 28.04 -4.94
CA GLY A 143 1.68 28.71 -4.85
C GLY A 143 2.78 27.75 -4.40
N GLU A 144 3.86 28.29 -3.86
CA GLU A 144 4.95 27.50 -3.28
C GLU A 144 4.43 26.68 -2.07
N ILE A 145 4.62 25.37 -2.11
CA ILE A 145 4.19 24.50 -1.02
C ILE A 145 5.14 24.69 0.17
N LYS A 146 4.57 24.87 1.35
CA LYS A 146 5.32 25.07 2.60
C LYS A 146 5.33 23.84 3.48
N SER A 147 4.15 23.23 3.68
CA SER A 147 4.05 22.05 4.53
C SER A 147 2.90 21.13 4.15
N ILE A 148 3.02 19.86 4.56
CA ILE A 148 1.99 18.84 4.41
C ILE A 148 1.79 18.16 5.76
N GLU A 149 0.54 17.96 6.15
CA GLU A 149 0.18 17.08 7.27
C GLU A 149 -0.63 15.91 6.75
N ALA A 150 -0.33 14.69 7.20
CA ALA A 150 -1.05 13.50 6.79
C ALA A 150 -1.22 12.51 7.95
N ALA A 151 -2.42 11.95 8.08
CA ALA A 151 -2.71 11.06 9.18
C ALA A 151 -3.62 9.89 8.78
N PHE A 152 -3.31 8.71 9.33
CA PHE A 152 -4.21 7.58 9.28
C PHE A 152 -4.28 6.91 10.65
N HIS A 153 -5.45 7.00 11.29
CA HIS A 153 -5.72 6.51 12.63
C HIS A 153 -6.90 5.56 12.60
N VAL A 154 -6.71 4.34 13.06
CA VAL A 154 -7.76 3.30 13.17
C VAL A 154 -7.50 2.46 14.42
N PRO A 155 -8.41 2.47 15.41
CA PRO A 155 -8.21 1.68 16.62
C PRO A 155 -8.22 0.17 16.33
N VAL A 156 -7.27 -0.54 16.93
CA VAL A 156 -7.19 -2.01 16.91
C VAL A 156 -7.41 -2.51 18.33
N SER A 157 -8.57 -3.13 18.57
CA SER A 157 -8.97 -3.62 19.90
C SER A 157 -8.83 -5.13 20.10
N ASP A 158 -8.69 -5.91 19.02
CA ASP A 158 -8.48 -7.36 19.11
C ASP A 158 -7.00 -7.66 19.44
N PRO A 159 -6.70 -8.20 20.63
CA PRO A 159 -5.32 -8.50 21.05
C PRO A 159 -4.67 -9.63 20.22
N ASN A 160 -5.44 -10.41 19.48
CA ASN A 160 -4.93 -11.47 18.60
C ASN A 160 -4.75 -10.99 17.16
N ASN A 161 -4.85 -9.69 16.91
CA ASN A 161 -4.69 -9.14 15.57
C ASN A 161 -3.23 -9.30 15.11
N ILE A 162 -3.03 -9.79 13.89
CA ILE A 162 -1.68 -9.97 13.29
C ILE A 162 -0.85 -8.68 13.25
N ARG A 163 -1.50 -7.51 13.28
CA ARG A 163 -0.85 -6.21 13.36
C ARG A 163 -0.08 -5.97 14.66
N LEU A 164 -0.39 -6.77 15.68
CA LEU A 164 0.27 -6.74 16.99
C LEU A 164 1.36 -7.80 17.14
N ASP A 165 1.70 -8.50 16.06
CA ASP A 165 2.73 -9.54 16.03
C ASP A 165 3.97 -9.08 15.25
N TYR A 166 5.06 -8.83 15.98
CA TYR A 166 6.34 -8.42 15.40
C TYR A 166 6.85 -9.41 14.35
N SER A 167 6.73 -10.72 14.61
CA SER A 167 7.22 -11.79 13.72
C SER A 167 6.50 -11.84 12.36
N LEU A 168 5.30 -11.28 12.29
CA LEU A 168 4.50 -11.16 11.07
C LEU A 168 4.69 -9.81 10.35
N GLY A 169 5.58 -8.95 10.87
CA GLY A 169 5.78 -7.60 10.35
C GLY A 169 4.78 -6.59 10.89
N GLY A 170 4.21 -6.85 12.09
CA GLY A 170 3.23 -5.96 12.72
C GLY A 170 3.83 -4.61 13.16
N GLY A 171 2.95 -3.67 13.44
CA GLY A 171 3.23 -2.31 13.87
C GLY A 171 2.42 -1.28 13.08
N VAL A 172 2.15 -0.13 13.72
CA VAL A 172 1.36 0.93 13.09
C VAL A 172 2.07 1.51 11.86
N THR A 173 3.39 1.67 11.93
CA THR A 173 4.19 2.20 10.81
C THR A 173 4.05 1.31 9.58
N MET A 174 4.11 -0.01 9.76
CA MET A 174 3.97 -0.98 8.68
C MET A 174 2.53 -1.08 8.15
N ASP A 175 1.51 -1.07 9.01
CA ASP A 175 0.15 -1.35 8.55
C ASP A 175 -0.59 -0.13 8.03
N ILE A 176 -0.60 0.98 8.77
CA ILE A 176 -1.35 2.19 8.41
C ILE A 176 -0.48 3.44 8.27
N GLY A 177 0.62 3.56 9.00
CA GLY A 177 1.57 4.66 8.89
C GLY A 177 2.29 4.73 7.53
N CYS A 178 2.40 3.58 6.85
CA CYS A 178 2.91 3.51 5.48
C CYS A 178 2.10 4.36 4.49
N TYR A 179 0.79 4.58 4.73
CA TYR A 179 -0.03 5.43 3.86
C TYR A 179 0.28 6.93 3.98
N PRO A 180 0.30 7.57 5.17
CA PRO A 180 0.74 8.96 5.29
C PRO A 180 2.15 9.19 4.72
N ILE A 181 3.10 8.26 4.94
CA ILE A 181 4.43 8.31 4.32
C ILE A 181 4.31 8.34 2.80
N SER A 182 3.54 7.40 2.23
CA SER A 182 3.34 7.30 0.79
C SER A 182 2.62 8.53 0.22
N TRP A 183 1.62 9.07 0.93
CA TRP A 183 0.90 10.27 0.47
C TRP A 183 1.84 11.46 0.33
N VAL A 184 2.62 11.79 1.36
CA VAL A 184 3.51 12.96 1.32
C VAL A 184 4.62 12.82 0.28
N ARG A 185 5.21 11.62 0.13
CA ARG A 185 6.21 11.33 -0.91
C ARG A 185 5.65 11.60 -2.31
N HIS A 186 4.47 11.05 -2.60
CA HIS A 186 3.87 11.17 -3.92
C HIS A 186 3.27 12.56 -4.21
N LEU A 187 2.78 13.28 -3.19
CA LEU A 187 2.30 14.66 -3.35
C LEU A 187 3.43 15.61 -3.68
N VAL A 188 4.58 15.48 -3.01
CA VAL A 188 5.76 16.31 -3.29
C VAL A 188 6.47 15.83 -4.56
N GLY A 189 6.61 14.51 -4.76
CA GLY A 189 7.35 13.93 -5.88
C GLY A 189 8.86 13.87 -5.64
N GLU A 190 9.28 13.95 -4.39
CA GLU A 190 10.66 13.85 -3.92
C GLU A 190 10.76 12.82 -2.79
N GLU A 191 11.99 12.38 -2.48
CA GLU A 191 12.24 11.51 -1.34
C GLU A 191 12.61 12.33 -0.11
N PRO A 192 11.85 12.22 0.98
CA PRO A 192 12.13 12.97 2.19
C PRO A 192 13.26 12.35 3.00
N LYS A 193 13.90 13.19 3.81
CA LYS A 193 14.68 12.78 4.99
C LYS A 193 13.76 12.80 6.19
N VAL A 194 13.75 11.74 7.00
CA VAL A 194 13.11 11.73 8.31
C VAL A 194 14.02 12.47 9.29
N GLU A 195 13.54 13.54 9.91
CA GLU A 195 14.30 14.35 10.87
C GLU A 195 14.04 13.89 12.31
N ALA A 196 12.82 13.45 12.59
CA ALA A 196 12.43 12.94 13.90
C ALA A 196 11.33 11.90 13.76
N ALA A 197 11.33 10.91 14.64
CA ALA A 197 10.25 9.96 14.78
C ALA A 197 10.00 9.64 16.25
N VAL A 198 8.73 9.65 16.65
CA VAL A 198 8.28 9.29 17.99
C VAL A 198 7.27 8.16 17.87
N VAL A 199 7.45 7.12 18.68
CA VAL A 199 6.55 5.97 18.72
C VAL A 199 6.05 5.74 20.14
N GLU A 200 4.89 5.08 20.25
CA GLU A 200 4.43 4.44 21.47
C GLU A 200 4.34 2.94 21.22
N GLU A 201 5.10 2.17 21.97
CA GLU A 201 5.11 0.71 21.86
C GLU A 201 3.91 0.08 22.60
N GLY A 202 3.43 -1.04 22.05
CA GLY A 202 2.49 -1.94 22.68
C GLY A 202 3.15 -3.26 23.07
N PRO A 203 2.83 -4.39 22.41
CA PRO A 203 3.60 -5.62 22.54
C PRO A 203 5.06 -5.40 22.14
N THR A 204 5.97 -6.23 22.66
CA THR A 204 7.42 -6.08 22.44
C THR A 204 7.78 -5.77 20.99
N TYR A 205 8.45 -4.65 20.78
CA TYR A 205 8.89 -4.10 19.49
C TYR A 205 7.77 -3.70 18.50
N VAL A 206 6.50 -3.75 18.90
CA VAL A 206 5.38 -3.33 18.06
C VAL A 206 4.97 -1.92 18.40
N ASP A 207 5.10 -1.01 17.45
CA ASP A 207 4.61 0.35 17.55
C ASP A 207 3.09 0.42 17.35
N LEU A 208 2.39 1.09 18.26
CA LEU A 208 0.94 1.36 18.19
C LEU A 208 0.62 2.78 17.74
N PHE A 209 1.57 3.68 17.91
CA PHE A 209 1.50 5.07 17.48
C PHE A 209 2.84 5.46 16.83
N LEU A 210 2.77 6.23 15.75
CA LEU A 210 3.88 6.88 15.08
C LEU A 210 3.52 8.35 14.86
N GLU A 211 4.42 9.25 15.16
CA GLU A 211 4.48 10.61 14.61
C GLU A 211 5.89 10.84 14.08
N ALA A 212 6.02 11.39 12.86
CA ALA A 212 7.32 11.71 12.30
C ALA A 212 7.31 13.04 11.55
N ASP A 213 8.42 13.75 11.65
CA ASP A 213 8.71 14.98 10.93
C ASP A 213 9.67 14.65 9.76
N LEU A 214 9.29 15.08 8.57
CA LEU A 214 10.01 14.83 7.33
C LEU A 214 10.35 16.16 6.65
N VAL A 215 11.51 16.20 5.97
CA VAL A 215 11.93 17.37 5.17
C VAL A 215 12.35 16.87 3.79
N PHE A 216 11.84 17.54 2.75
CA PHE A 216 12.15 17.25 1.36
C PHE A 216 13.32 18.11 0.86
N PRO A 217 14.05 17.68 -0.18
CA PRO A 217 15.14 18.47 -0.79
C PRO A 217 14.72 19.89 -1.22
N SER A 218 13.47 20.06 -1.64
CA SER A 218 12.86 21.36 -1.96
C SER A 218 12.66 22.28 -0.76
N GLY A 219 12.88 21.80 0.48
CA GLY A 219 12.61 22.53 1.72
C GLY A 219 11.18 22.39 2.23
N ILE A 220 10.29 21.68 1.52
CA ILE A 220 8.96 21.38 2.01
C ILE A 220 9.06 20.50 3.27
N SER A 221 8.32 20.85 4.32
CA SER A 221 8.21 20.02 5.52
C SER A 221 6.95 19.16 5.47
N ALA A 222 7.00 17.97 6.08
CA ALA A 222 5.81 17.18 6.29
C ALA A 222 5.77 16.60 7.70
N LYS A 223 4.55 16.54 8.26
CA LYS A 223 4.27 15.84 9.50
C LYS A 223 3.33 14.69 9.21
N ILE A 224 3.70 13.49 9.61
CA ILE A 224 2.87 12.30 9.42
C ILE A 224 2.52 11.65 10.75
N SER A 225 1.36 10.98 10.82
CA SER A 225 1.01 10.18 11.98
C SER A 225 0.19 8.95 11.64
N GLY A 226 0.45 7.87 12.38
CA GLY A 226 -0.33 6.64 12.41
C GLY A 226 -0.74 6.33 13.85
N ASP A 227 -1.98 5.91 14.08
CA ASP A 227 -2.45 5.56 15.41
C ASP A 227 -3.41 4.36 15.35
N MET A 228 -3.02 3.24 15.98
CA MET A 228 -3.88 2.08 16.13
C MET A 228 -4.12 1.68 17.60
N ARG A 229 -3.80 2.59 18.54
CA ARG A 229 -4.14 2.40 19.95
C ARG A 229 -5.65 2.26 20.11
N GLU A 230 -6.11 1.54 21.12
CA GLU A 230 -7.53 1.26 21.35
C GLU A 230 -8.40 2.54 21.44
N LYS A 231 -7.82 3.64 21.95
CA LYS A 231 -8.52 4.94 22.11
C LYS A 231 -8.29 5.90 20.94
N ALA A 232 -7.65 5.46 19.86
CA ALA A 232 -7.41 6.29 18.69
C ALA A 232 -8.73 6.81 18.12
N LYS A 233 -8.76 8.10 17.78
CA LYS A 233 -9.89 8.67 17.04
C LYS A 233 -9.65 8.45 15.56
N PHE A 234 -10.65 7.93 14.85
CA PHE A 234 -10.54 7.73 13.42
C PHE A 234 -10.16 9.02 12.70
N ARG A 235 -9.11 8.94 11.89
CA ARG A 235 -8.62 9.99 11.01
C ARG A 235 -8.04 9.35 9.75
N MET A 236 -8.34 9.89 8.58
CA MET A 236 -7.81 9.42 7.30
C MET A 236 -7.86 10.57 6.31
N ASP A 237 -6.85 11.42 6.35
CA ASP A 237 -6.80 12.67 5.60
C ASP A 237 -5.37 13.17 5.42
N PHE A 238 -5.23 14.12 4.51
CA PHE A 238 -4.05 14.97 4.44
C PHE A 238 -4.42 16.42 4.11
N SER A 239 -3.58 17.34 4.52
CA SER A 239 -3.65 18.76 4.20
C SER A 239 -2.34 19.27 3.65
N VAL A 240 -2.42 20.15 2.66
CA VAL A 240 -1.27 20.83 2.03
C VAL A 240 -1.44 22.32 2.21
N ILE A 241 -0.41 22.97 2.74
CA ILE A 241 -0.36 24.43 2.94
C ILE A 241 0.62 25.01 1.93
N GLY A 242 0.11 25.84 1.05
CA GLY A 242 0.88 26.64 0.11
C GLY A 242 0.81 28.14 0.42
N GLU A 243 1.62 28.89 -0.26
CA GLU A 243 1.70 30.36 -0.10
C GLU A 243 0.38 31.09 -0.40
N ARG A 244 -0.40 30.56 -1.38
CA ARG A 244 -1.63 31.18 -1.88
C ARG A 244 -2.91 30.46 -1.48
N GLY A 245 -2.81 29.30 -0.86
CA GLY A 245 -3.98 28.53 -0.50
C GLY A 245 -3.68 27.20 0.19
N THR A 246 -4.74 26.47 0.49
CA THR A 246 -4.66 25.15 1.14
C THR A 246 -5.46 24.12 0.38
N LEU A 247 -5.01 22.88 0.44
CA LEU A 247 -5.73 21.71 -0.04
C LEU A 247 -5.98 20.77 1.13
N ASN A 248 -7.24 20.35 1.35
CA ASN A 248 -7.58 19.32 2.31
C ASN A 248 -8.27 18.16 1.59
N VAL A 249 -7.79 16.93 1.82
CA VAL A 249 -8.40 15.73 1.23
C VAL A 249 -8.78 14.76 2.34
N GLN A 250 -10.08 14.51 2.43
CA GLN A 250 -10.65 13.53 3.36
C GLN A 250 -10.88 12.21 2.63
N ASN A 251 -10.55 11.13 3.31
CA ASN A 251 -10.68 9.75 2.81
C ASN A 251 -10.03 9.51 1.44
N PRO A 252 -8.72 9.74 1.29
CA PRO A 252 -8.01 9.46 0.04
C PRO A 252 -7.84 7.95 -0.24
N LEU A 253 -8.02 7.09 0.77
CA LEU A 253 -7.74 5.66 0.67
C LEU A 253 -8.92 4.83 0.15
N ILE A 254 -10.14 5.12 0.62
CA ILE A 254 -11.37 4.42 0.22
C ILE A 254 -12.44 5.42 -0.25
N PRO A 255 -12.12 6.27 -1.24
CA PRO A 255 -12.96 7.40 -1.65
C PRO A 255 -14.32 6.99 -2.21
N GLN A 256 -14.49 5.75 -2.64
CA GLN A 256 -15.79 5.18 -3.03
C GLN A 256 -16.83 5.22 -1.88
N ASN A 257 -16.39 5.22 -0.63
CA ASN A 257 -17.26 5.32 0.55
C ASN A 257 -17.59 6.77 0.94
N GLY A 258 -17.18 7.74 0.13
CA GLY A 258 -17.30 9.17 0.35
C GLY A 258 -15.92 9.80 0.54
N HIS A 259 -15.72 10.93 -0.13
CA HIS A 259 -14.49 11.72 -0.08
C HIS A 259 -14.79 13.18 -0.25
N ARG A 260 -13.82 14.03 0.08
CA ARG A 260 -13.94 15.48 -0.10
C ARG A 260 -12.57 16.05 -0.41
N ILE A 261 -12.49 16.82 -1.49
CA ILE A 261 -11.32 17.62 -1.86
C ILE A 261 -11.72 19.09 -1.66
N GLU A 262 -11.07 19.76 -0.74
CA GLU A 262 -11.32 21.18 -0.46
C GLU A 262 -10.10 22.00 -0.84
N VAL A 263 -10.30 22.96 -1.74
CA VAL A 263 -9.28 23.91 -2.17
C VAL A 263 -9.69 25.30 -1.70
N THR A 264 -8.91 25.89 -0.82
CA THR A 264 -9.17 27.25 -0.31
C THR A 264 -8.10 28.21 -0.83
N MET A 265 -8.53 29.27 -1.52
CA MET A 265 -7.66 30.33 -2.06
C MET A 265 -8.34 31.68 -1.90
N GLY A 266 -7.61 32.71 -1.47
CA GLY A 266 -8.17 34.07 -1.33
C GLY A 266 -9.36 34.18 -0.39
N GLY A 267 -9.51 33.23 0.56
CA GLY A 267 -10.65 33.15 1.47
C GLY A 267 -11.88 32.41 0.93
N GLU A 268 -11.85 31.97 -0.32
CA GLU A 268 -12.92 31.17 -0.93
C GLU A 268 -12.55 29.68 -0.93
N THR A 269 -13.50 28.83 -0.55
CA THR A 269 -13.34 27.38 -0.55
C THR A 269 -14.16 26.74 -1.68
N ARG A 270 -13.48 25.99 -2.53
CA ARG A 270 -14.10 25.13 -3.55
C ARG A 270 -14.05 23.69 -3.09
N ILE A 271 -15.14 22.95 -3.26
CA ILE A 271 -15.23 21.52 -2.98
C ILE A 271 -15.30 20.78 -4.31
N GLU A 272 -14.43 19.80 -4.49
CA GLU A 272 -14.41 18.90 -5.64
C GLU A 272 -14.71 17.46 -5.19
N THR A 273 -15.35 16.69 -6.07
CA THR A 273 -15.57 15.26 -5.94
C THR A 273 -15.14 14.57 -7.22
N CYS A 274 -14.71 13.32 -7.10
CA CYS A 274 -14.29 12.48 -8.21
C CYS A 274 -15.20 11.26 -8.32
N ASP A 275 -14.91 10.41 -9.30
CA ASP A 275 -15.55 9.12 -9.46
C ASP A 275 -15.48 8.27 -8.18
N ARG A 276 -16.48 7.38 -8.02
CA ARG A 276 -16.62 6.46 -6.89
C ARG A 276 -16.36 5.00 -7.25
N ARG A 277 -15.78 4.72 -8.40
CA ARG A 277 -15.29 3.38 -8.71
C ARG A 277 -14.25 2.97 -7.65
N PRO A 278 -14.25 1.73 -7.16
CA PRO A 278 -13.31 1.30 -6.12
C PRO A 278 -11.85 1.50 -6.51
N THR A 279 -11.02 1.93 -5.57
CA THR A 279 -9.58 2.15 -5.78
C THR A 279 -8.84 0.92 -6.29
N TYR A 280 -9.25 -0.26 -5.86
CA TYR A 280 -8.69 -1.53 -6.32
C TYR A 280 -8.95 -1.82 -7.80
N SER A 281 -10.04 -1.31 -8.37
CA SER A 281 -10.31 -1.43 -9.81
C SER A 281 -9.31 -0.61 -10.62
N TYR A 282 -8.97 0.61 -10.18
CA TYR A 282 -7.93 1.43 -10.81
C TYR A 282 -6.54 0.81 -10.69
N GLN A 283 -6.25 0.17 -9.55
CA GLN A 283 -5.00 -0.59 -9.37
C GLN A 283 -4.91 -1.77 -10.34
N LEU A 284 -6.00 -2.51 -10.51
CA LEU A 284 -6.06 -3.64 -11.45
C LEU A 284 -5.85 -3.16 -12.90
N ASP A 285 -6.50 -2.05 -13.30
CA ASP A 285 -6.29 -1.46 -14.63
C ASP A 285 -4.82 -1.14 -14.85
N ALA A 286 -4.17 -0.45 -13.91
CA ALA A 286 -2.75 -0.11 -14.01
C ALA A 286 -1.83 -1.34 -14.05
N PHE A 287 -2.15 -2.39 -13.30
CA PHE A 287 -1.42 -3.65 -13.34
C PHE A 287 -1.54 -4.34 -14.71
N ILE A 288 -2.73 -4.36 -15.28
CA ILE A 288 -3.00 -4.90 -16.63
C ILE A 288 -2.22 -4.09 -17.69
N GLU A 289 -2.31 -2.76 -17.64
CA GLU A 289 -1.61 -1.88 -18.57
C GLU A 289 -0.09 -2.05 -18.50
N ALA A 290 0.46 -2.20 -17.29
CA ALA A 290 1.89 -2.45 -17.12
C ALA A 290 2.33 -3.76 -17.77
N ILE A 291 1.51 -4.80 -17.73
CA ILE A 291 1.80 -6.09 -18.36
C ILE A 291 1.61 -6.05 -19.88
N GLU A 292 0.52 -5.45 -20.37
CA GLU A 292 0.17 -5.46 -21.79
C GLU A 292 0.97 -4.45 -22.62
N SER A 293 1.29 -3.29 -22.03
CA SER A 293 1.85 -2.13 -22.74
C SER A 293 3.18 -1.61 -22.16
N GLN A 294 3.68 -2.26 -21.13
CA GLN A 294 4.86 -1.78 -20.36
C GLN A 294 4.68 -0.35 -19.83
N ALA A 295 3.42 0.01 -19.50
CA ALA A 295 3.13 1.31 -18.90
C ALA A 295 3.85 1.46 -17.54
N PRO A 296 4.38 2.65 -17.23
CA PRO A 296 5.07 2.86 -15.96
C PRO A 296 4.09 2.76 -14.78
N LEU A 297 4.53 2.10 -13.72
CA LEU A 297 3.77 2.01 -12.47
C LEU A 297 4.17 3.12 -11.51
N PHE A 298 3.18 3.76 -10.90
CA PHE A 298 3.42 4.70 -9.80
C PHE A 298 3.89 4.01 -8.50
N THR A 299 3.56 2.74 -8.34
CA THR A 299 3.89 1.91 -7.17
C THR A 299 4.62 0.65 -7.60
N GLY A 300 5.55 0.78 -8.55
CA GLY A 300 6.43 -0.30 -8.98
C GLY A 300 7.50 -0.62 -7.93
N HIS A 301 8.28 -1.63 -8.21
CA HIS A 301 9.32 -2.13 -7.29
C HIS A 301 10.36 -1.07 -6.89
N GLU A 302 10.71 -0.13 -7.78
CA GLU A 302 11.65 0.96 -7.45
C GLU A 302 11.05 1.92 -6.40
N ASP A 303 9.77 2.30 -6.57
CA ASP A 303 9.07 3.14 -5.60
C ASP A 303 8.88 2.43 -4.26
N ALA A 304 8.59 1.13 -4.30
CA ALA A 304 8.46 0.31 -3.10
C ALA A 304 9.76 0.28 -2.27
N VAL A 305 10.92 0.18 -2.89
CA VAL A 305 12.21 0.27 -2.20
C VAL A 305 12.39 1.63 -1.51
N LYS A 306 12.03 2.72 -2.20
CA LYS A 306 12.11 4.07 -1.62
C LYS A 306 11.15 4.23 -0.45
N GLN A 307 9.93 3.72 -0.58
CA GLN A 307 8.92 3.70 0.48
C GLN A 307 9.45 2.98 1.73
N MET A 308 10.03 1.79 1.56
CA MET A 308 10.56 1.00 2.67
C MET A 308 11.75 1.68 3.35
N ARG A 309 12.60 2.42 2.63
CA ARG A 309 13.70 3.21 3.22
C ARG A 309 13.20 4.28 4.18
N VAL A 310 12.10 4.96 3.86
CA VAL A 310 11.49 5.96 4.76
C VAL A 310 10.91 5.28 5.99
N ILE A 311 10.25 4.13 5.83
CA ILE A 311 9.74 3.33 6.94
C ILE A 311 10.88 2.89 7.87
N ASP A 312 11.97 2.35 7.30
CA ASP A 312 13.15 1.94 8.07
C ASP A 312 13.74 3.12 8.85
N SER A 313 13.86 4.29 8.21
CA SER A 313 14.35 5.50 8.88
C SER A 313 13.46 5.95 10.05
N CYS A 314 12.15 5.77 9.96
CA CYS A 314 11.25 6.04 11.08
C CYS A 314 11.54 5.09 12.26
N TYR A 315 11.75 3.79 12.00
CA TYR A 315 12.08 2.83 13.03
C TYR A 315 13.45 3.09 13.66
N GLU A 316 14.47 3.37 12.84
CA GLU A 316 15.83 3.68 13.33
C GLU A 316 15.85 4.89 14.25
N LEU A 317 15.20 5.99 13.85
CA LEU A 317 15.13 7.21 14.65
C LEU A 317 14.29 7.04 15.93
N ALA A 318 13.28 6.18 15.89
CA ALA A 318 12.49 5.83 17.06
C ALA A 318 13.18 4.82 17.99
N GLY A 319 14.33 4.26 17.59
CA GLY A 319 15.07 3.27 18.38
C GLY A 319 14.44 1.87 18.38
N LEU A 320 13.59 1.58 17.39
CA LEU A 320 12.97 0.25 17.22
C LEU A 320 13.75 -0.60 16.22
N PRO A 321 13.77 -1.93 16.40
CA PRO A 321 14.39 -2.83 15.44
C PRO A 321 13.61 -2.83 14.12
N LEU A 322 14.34 -2.94 13.00
CA LEU A 322 13.73 -3.14 11.70
C LEU A 322 12.99 -4.48 11.65
N ARG A 323 11.87 -4.50 10.94
CA ARG A 323 11.12 -5.75 10.73
C ARG A 323 11.93 -6.73 9.88
N GLY A 324 11.73 -8.04 10.11
CA GLY A 324 12.47 -9.10 9.40
C GLY A 324 13.92 -9.32 9.85
N LEU A 325 14.43 -8.49 10.76
CA LEU A 325 15.72 -8.70 11.41
C LEU A 325 15.50 -9.19 12.86
N ASN A 326 16.44 -9.96 13.36
CA ASN A 326 16.43 -10.34 14.79
C ASN A 326 16.76 -9.10 15.64
N PRO A 327 15.90 -8.74 16.61
CA PRO A 327 16.14 -7.62 17.50
C PRO A 327 17.35 -7.84 18.43
#